data_f8c98504b49face12a36352e09a67b56
#
_entry.id   f8c98504b49face12a36352e09a67b56
#
_cell.length_a   1.000
_cell.length_b   1.000
_cell.length_c   1.000
_cell.angle_alpha   90.00
_cell.angle_beta   90.00
_cell.angle_gamma   90.00
#
_symmetry.space_group_name_H-M   'P 1'
#
loop_
_entity.id
_entity.type
_entity.pdbx_description
1 polymer ?
#
loop_
_entity_poly.entity_id
_entity_poly.type
_entity_poly.pdbx_seq_one_letter_code
_entity_poly.pdbx_strand_id
1 'polypeptide(L)' 'MYELNKIAFGSFLAQLRREKGMTQKELAACLYVSDKAVSKWERGLSVPDISLLVRWPNS' A
#
# COMPACT_ATOMS: atom_id res chain seq x y z
N MET A 1 -11.13 -8.46 18.62
CA MET A 1 -11.07 -8.67 17.17
C MET A 1 -10.21 -7.60 16.51
N TYR A 2 -9.30 -8.02 15.73
CA TYR A 2 -8.37 -7.12 15.09
C TYR A 2 -8.75 -6.88 13.64
N GLU A 3 -8.87 -5.64 13.27
CA GLU A 3 -9.38 -5.29 11.96
C GLU A 3 -8.51 -4.20 11.35
N LEU A 4 -8.15 -4.39 10.07
CA LEU A 4 -7.32 -3.41 9.39
C LEU A 4 -8.17 -2.22 8.98
N ASN A 5 -7.78 -1.04 9.44
CA ASN A 5 -8.47 0.20 9.10
C ASN A 5 -7.97 0.66 7.74
N LYS A 6 -8.87 0.69 6.75
CA LYS A 6 -8.50 1.03 5.39
C LYS A 6 -7.93 2.44 5.27
N ILE A 7 -8.53 3.38 5.98
CA ILE A 7 -8.09 4.77 5.91
C ILE A 7 -6.72 4.93 6.56
N ALA A 8 -6.54 4.34 7.73
CA ALA A 8 -5.25 4.41 8.41
C ALA A 8 -4.16 3.72 7.60
N PHE A 9 -4.48 2.59 7.00
CA PHE A 9 -3.52 1.88 6.16
C PHE A 9 -3.11 2.75 4.96
N GLY A 10 -4.09 3.39 4.32
CA GLY A 10 -3.82 4.24 3.17
C GLY A 10 -2.94 5.42 3.52
N SER A 11 -3.22 6.07 4.65
CA SER A 11 -2.39 7.18 5.13
C SER A 11 -0.96 6.73 5.40
N PHE A 12 -0.82 5.60 6.06
CA PHE A 12 0.49 5.04 6.37
C PHE A 12 1.26 4.74 5.08
N LEU A 13 0.59 4.12 4.12
CA LEU A 13 1.21 3.75 2.87
C LEU A 13 1.69 4.97 2.09
N ALA A 14 0.85 5.99 2.02
CA ALA A 14 1.18 7.22 1.31
C ALA A 14 2.38 7.91 1.96
N GLN A 15 2.39 7.95 3.28
CA GLN A 15 3.50 8.55 4.02
C GLN A 15 4.79 7.79 3.77
N LEU A 16 4.74 6.48 3.85
CA LEU A 16 5.91 5.64 3.62
C LEU A 16 6.46 5.86 2.21
N ARG A 17 5.57 5.92 1.23
CA ARG A 17 5.96 6.13 -0.15
C ARG A 17 6.68 7.47 -0.32
N ARG A 18 6.12 8.52 0.28
CA ARG A 18 6.72 9.85 0.19
C ARG A 18 8.08 9.91 0.88
N GLU A 19 8.20 9.24 2.01
CA GLU A 19 9.46 9.21 2.73
C GLU A 19 10.57 8.53 1.93
N LYS A 20 10.18 7.57 1.09
CA LYS A 20 11.14 6.88 0.23
C LYS A 20 11.31 7.57 -1.11
N GLY A 21 10.59 8.66 -1.35
CA GLY A 21 10.70 9.40 -2.60
C GLY A 21 10.17 8.63 -3.81
N MET A 22 9.17 7.78 -3.60
CA MET A 22 8.63 6.95 -4.66
C MET A 22 7.31 7.48 -5.17
N THR A 23 7.04 7.26 -6.46
CA THR A 23 5.72 7.49 -7.02
C THR A 23 4.84 6.27 -6.72
N GLN A 24 3.52 6.43 -6.91
CA GLN A 24 2.62 5.30 -6.77
C GLN A 24 2.99 4.17 -7.72
N LYS A 25 3.40 4.53 -8.92
CA LYS A 25 3.78 3.55 -9.93
C LYS A 25 5.03 2.78 -9.50
N GLU A 26 5.99 3.48 -8.91
CA GLU A 26 7.21 2.83 -8.44
C GLU A 26 6.93 1.87 -7.29
N LEU A 27 6.08 2.30 -6.36
CA LEU A 27 5.70 1.43 -5.26
C LEU A 27 4.95 0.21 -5.79
N ALA A 28 4.04 0.41 -6.73
CA ALA A 28 3.28 -0.69 -7.31
C ALA A 28 4.21 -1.71 -7.95
N ALA A 29 5.24 -1.25 -8.65
CA ALA A 29 6.20 -2.15 -9.27
C ALA A 29 6.94 -2.98 -8.22
N CYS A 30 7.27 -2.37 -7.08
CA CYS A 30 7.93 -3.09 -5.99
C CYS A 30 7.04 -4.17 -5.40
N LEU A 31 5.75 -3.95 -5.41
CA LEU A 31 4.79 -4.87 -4.80
C LEU A 31 4.17 -5.83 -5.82
N TYR A 32 4.55 -5.71 -7.08
CA TYR A 32 4.00 -6.54 -8.15
C TYR A 32 2.49 -6.38 -8.29
N VAL A 33 2.02 -5.14 -8.17
CA VAL A 33 0.60 -4.82 -8.32
C VAL A 33 0.48 -3.63 -9.28
N SER A 34 -0.76 -3.29 -9.63
CA SER A 34 -0.97 -2.14 -10.51
C SER A 34 -0.92 -0.85 -9.68
N ASP A 35 -0.60 0.25 -10.37
CA ASP A 35 -0.60 1.56 -9.71
C ASP A 35 -2.01 1.95 -9.29
N LYS A 36 -3.02 1.45 -9.98
CA LYS A 36 -4.41 1.69 -9.60
C LYS A 36 -4.73 1.06 -8.24
N ALA A 37 -4.14 -0.11 -7.99
CA ALA A 37 -4.34 -0.76 -6.68
C ALA A 37 -3.74 0.11 -5.56
N VAL A 38 -2.52 0.61 -5.75
CA VAL A 38 -1.89 1.47 -4.78
C VAL A 38 -2.73 2.73 -4.56
N SER A 39 -3.24 3.31 -5.64
CA SER A 39 -4.07 4.49 -5.55
C SER A 39 -5.33 4.23 -4.70
N LYS A 40 -5.98 3.10 -4.91
CA LYS A 40 -7.16 2.75 -4.13
C LYS A 40 -6.82 2.60 -2.65
N TRP A 41 -5.71 1.96 -2.35
CA TRP A 41 -5.29 1.76 -0.97
C TRP A 41 -5.02 3.10 -0.28
N GLU A 42 -4.32 4.00 -0.98
CA GLU A 42 -3.98 5.29 -0.39
C GLU A 42 -5.21 6.16 -0.18
N ARG A 43 -6.27 5.94 -0.96
CA ARG A 43 -7.51 6.69 -0.80
C ARG A 43 -8.46 6.04 0.22
N GLY A 44 -8.04 4.94 0.81
CA GLY A 44 -8.85 4.28 1.83
C GLY A 44 -10.03 3.50 1.28
N LEU A 45 -9.98 3.13 0.00
CA LEU A 45 -11.09 2.40 -0.65
C LEU A 45 -10.96 0.89 -0.47
N SER A 46 -9.75 0.39 -0.30
CA SER A 46 -9.53 -1.03 -0.11
C SER A 46 -8.19 -1.26 0.55
N VAL A 47 -7.92 -2.50 0.92
CA VAL A 47 -6.62 -2.91 1.46
C VAL A 47 -6.14 -4.11 0.66
N PRO A 48 -4.83 -4.36 0.66
CA PRO A 48 -4.31 -5.51 -0.07
C PRO A 48 -4.72 -6.82 0.59
N ASP A 49 -4.70 -7.87 -0.22
CA ASP A 49 -4.95 -9.20 0.26
C ASP A 49 -3.84 -9.62 1.22
N ILE A 50 -4.15 -10.50 2.16
CA ILE A 50 -3.19 -10.92 3.16
C ILE A 50 -1.99 -11.64 2.53
N SER A 51 -2.19 -12.32 1.41
CA SER A 51 -1.09 -12.99 0.72
C SER A 51 -0.05 -11.99 0.23
N LEU A 52 -0.49 -10.80 -0.15
CA LEU A 52 0.44 -9.75 -0.55
C LEU A 52 1.21 -9.22 0.65
N LEU A 53 0.52 -9.07 1.79
CA LEU A 53 1.19 -8.58 3.01
C LEU A 53 2.29 -9.52 3.46
N VAL A 54 2.11 -10.81 3.27
CA VAL A 54 3.13 -11.80 3.62
C VAL A 54 4.37 -11.63 2.75
N ARG A 55 4.17 -11.19 1.51
CA ARG A 55 5.27 -11.00 0.56
C ARG A 55 5.77 -9.57 0.52
N TRP A 56 5.31 -8.74 1.43
CA TRP A 56 5.65 -7.33 1.45
C TRP A 56 7.17 -7.14 1.55
N PRO A 57 7.74 -6.26 0.73
CA PRO A 57 9.18 -6.00 0.81
C PRO A 57 9.53 -5.46 2.19
N ASN A 58 10.49 -6.09 2.80
CA ASN A 58 10.91 -5.72 4.13
C ASN A 58 12.26 -5.04 4.03
N SER A 59 12.29 -3.76 4.09
CA SER A 59 13.53 -3.03 3.90
C SER A 59 14.13 -2.54 5.20
#